data_8d806416293769b87532cfdfdde7b3ef
#
_entry.id   8d806416293769b87532cfdfdde7b3ef
#
_cell.length_a   1.000
_cell.length_b   1.000
_cell.length_c   1.000
_cell.angle_alpha   90.00
_cell.angle_beta   90.00
_cell.angle_gamma   90.00
#
_symmetry.space_group_name_H-M   'P 1'
#
loop_
_entity.id
_entity.type
_entity.pdbx_description
1 polymer ?
#
loop_
_entity_poly.entity_id
_entity_poly.type
_entity_poly.pdbx_seq_one_letter_code
_entity_poly.pdbx_strand_id
1 'polypeptide(L)'
;MQYPLISEYVKAIQDAGDNLDKLSYLTPVLDNHGEPYRSSGAFAVVFKMLDKRTGKYYALKCFTEEQEGRADAYRQIADELDMVDSSYITSVKYMEKELFVDSQCEEDEFPVLLMDWVDGETMEAYIAANYHNQSDMSMLCYRFGKMAAWLRSQSFAHGDVKPDNIIIRPDGSLSLVDYDGMFVPTMKGCKSPTIGTKNFCHPLRTMDDFDETIDDFSLASIALSLKAISMNSTLLDTYGASDRLLFSEKDYRTQSNSKVISALQGLMCDKDFCTLYSLFVLALARKVLSACSFRLFISEKPILLQTIEDLPTKVTEEERKEAFVDEWGVKYSKDGRKLLKAPYELNGTYSIKEGVRIICDEAFENCFSLTGIVIPDGVTFIGEFAFNACFFLRSVVIPDGVTFIGNYAFMGCSLEEVAIPDSVTRIGEHTKISLLADNQRFTKSPD
;
A
#
# COMPACT_ATOMS: atom_id res chain seq x y z
N MET A 1 -30.07 2.59 -22.62
CA MET A 1 -30.85 2.30 -21.36
C MET A 1 -30.83 3.55 -20.51
N GLN A 2 -31.94 3.94 -19.89
CA GLN A 2 -31.96 5.00 -18.88
C GLN A 2 -31.67 4.36 -17.51
N TYR A 3 -30.83 4.96 -16.69
CA TYR A 3 -30.47 4.45 -15.36
C TYR A 3 -31.17 5.23 -14.25
N PRO A 4 -31.46 4.58 -13.09
CA PRO A 4 -32.07 5.22 -11.93
C PRO A 4 -31.24 6.35 -11.35
N LEU A 5 -31.92 7.27 -10.68
CA LEU A 5 -31.29 8.29 -9.86
C LEU A 5 -30.60 7.65 -8.62
N ILE A 6 -29.57 8.32 -8.09
CA ILE A 6 -28.88 7.84 -6.86
C ILE A 6 -29.88 7.68 -5.71
N SER A 7 -30.89 8.55 -5.59
CA SER A 7 -31.92 8.46 -4.55
C SER A 7 -32.83 7.23 -4.70
N GLU A 8 -33.06 6.76 -5.91
CA GLU A 8 -33.84 5.54 -6.21
C GLU A 8 -33.00 4.31 -5.87
N TYR A 9 -31.71 4.30 -6.21
CA TYR A 9 -30.78 3.26 -5.76
C TYR A 9 -30.67 3.16 -4.23
N VAL A 10 -30.62 4.30 -3.52
CA VAL A 10 -30.58 4.30 -2.04
C VAL A 10 -31.81 3.59 -1.47
N LYS A 11 -33.02 3.89 -1.99
CA LYS A 11 -34.27 3.21 -1.55
C LYS A 11 -34.23 1.70 -1.84
N ALA A 12 -33.80 1.32 -3.05
CA ALA A 12 -33.71 -0.10 -3.42
C ALA A 12 -32.72 -0.85 -2.52
N ILE A 13 -31.56 -0.25 -2.18
CA ILE A 13 -30.54 -0.85 -1.34
C ILE A 13 -30.95 -0.88 0.15
N GLN A 14 -31.82 0.01 0.64
CA GLN A 14 -32.37 -0.09 1.99
C GLN A 14 -33.07 -1.44 2.20
N ASP A 15 -33.78 -1.93 1.19
CA ASP A 15 -34.48 -3.21 1.17
C ASP A 15 -33.75 -4.24 0.27
N ALA A 16 -32.41 -4.31 0.39
CA ALA A 16 -31.55 -5.11 -0.46
C ALA A 16 -31.94 -6.61 -0.51
N GLY A 17 -32.46 -7.15 0.60
CA GLY A 17 -32.92 -8.55 0.66
C GLY A 17 -34.07 -8.88 -0.28
N ASP A 18 -34.94 -7.91 -0.58
CA ASP A 18 -36.07 -8.06 -1.47
C ASP A 18 -35.79 -7.59 -2.92
N ASN A 19 -34.80 -6.68 -3.07
CA ASN A 19 -34.49 -6.03 -4.34
C ASN A 19 -33.26 -6.61 -5.06
N LEU A 20 -32.41 -7.39 -4.39
CA LEU A 20 -31.31 -8.12 -5.03
C LEU A 20 -31.75 -9.56 -5.35
N ASP A 21 -31.38 -10.06 -6.53
CA ASP A 21 -31.66 -11.45 -6.95
C ASP A 21 -30.67 -12.44 -6.29
N LYS A 22 -29.49 -12.61 -6.87
CA LYS A 22 -28.47 -13.58 -6.38
C LYS A 22 -27.73 -13.09 -5.16
N LEU A 23 -27.68 -11.79 -4.94
CA LEU A 23 -27.01 -11.11 -3.83
C LEU A 23 -27.95 -10.75 -2.68
N SER A 24 -29.20 -11.26 -2.65
CA SER A 24 -30.21 -11.00 -1.62
C SER A 24 -29.75 -11.31 -0.18
N TYR A 25 -28.64 -12.06 0.00
CA TYR A 25 -28.00 -12.31 1.28
C TYR A 25 -27.14 -11.15 1.79
N LEU A 26 -26.87 -10.15 0.96
CA LEU A 26 -26.13 -8.95 1.35
C LEU A 26 -27.06 -7.94 2.03
N THR A 27 -26.54 -7.28 3.04
CA THR A 27 -27.24 -6.19 3.73
C THR A 27 -26.41 -4.92 3.68
N PRO A 28 -27.03 -3.74 3.48
CA PRO A 28 -26.27 -2.49 3.49
C PRO A 28 -25.64 -2.22 4.87
N VAL A 29 -24.44 -1.70 4.86
CA VAL A 29 -23.84 -1.08 6.03
C VAL A 29 -24.47 0.32 6.13
N LEU A 30 -24.94 0.70 7.33
CA LEU A 30 -25.58 1.99 7.53
C LEU A 30 -24.56 3.03 8.01
N ASP A 31 -24.74 4.26 7.59
CA ASP A 31 -23.99 5.41 8.07
C ASP A 31 -24.56 5.93 9.42
N ASN A 32 -24.00 7.02 9.95
CA ASN A 32 -24.44 7.62 11.21
C ASN A 32 -25.87 8.23 11.16
N HIS A 33 -26.46 8.35 9.97
CA HIS A 33 -27.80 8.84 9.76
C HIS A 33 -28.81 7.71 9.54
N GLY A 34 -28.36 6.46 9.53
CA GLY A 34 -29.17 5.27 9.27
C GLY A 34 -29.45 5.02 7.78
N GLU A 35 -28.74 5.71 6.89
CA GLU A 35 -28.79 5.47 5.45
C GLU A 35 -27.71 4.49 4.99
N PRO A 36 -27.89 3.78 3.85
CA PRO A 36 -26.83 2.96 3.26
C PRO A 36 -25.56 3.76 3.03
N TYR A 37 -24.45 3.31 3.65
CA TYR A 37 -23.14 3.91 3.45
C TYR A 37 -22.76 3.83 1.98
N ARG A 38 -22.44 4.98 1.38
CA ARG A 38 -22.15 5.10 -0.04
C ARG A 38 -21.07 6.11 -0.37
N SER A 39 -20.42 5.89 -1.49
CA SER A 39 -19.58 6.86 -2.19
C SER A 39 -20.15 7.07 -3.59
N SER A 40 -20.21 8.31 -4.06
CA SER A 40 -20.77 8.66 -5.37
C SER A 40 -19.68 9.23 -6.26
N GLY A 41 -19.51 8.64 -7.44
CA GLY A 41 -18.69 9.16 -8.54
C GLY A 41 -19.54 9.83 -9.62
N ALA A 42 -18.91 10.18 -10.75
CA ALA A 42 -19.60 10.82 -11.88
C ALA A 42 -20.60 9.87 -12.57
N PHE A 43 -20.30 8.56 -12.63
CA PHE A 43 -21.03 7.59 -13.46
C PHE A 43 -21.59 6.41 -12.65
N ALA A 44 -21.43 6.41 -11.35
CA ALA A 44 -21.89 5.34 -10.48
C ALA A 44 -21.98 5.76 -9.01
N VAL A 45 -22.75 5.00 -8.24
CA VAL A 45 -22.76 5.01 -6.78
C VAL A 45 -22.33 3.65 -6.27
N VAL A 46 -21.47 3.63 -5.25
CA VAL A 46 -20.92 2.42 -4.64
C VAL A 46 -21.43 2.31 -3.22
N PHE A 47 -22.10 1.21 -2.89
CA PHE A 47 -22.60 0.91 -1.56
C PHE A 47 -21.68 -0.09 -0.84
N LYS A 48 -21.48 0.11 0.47
CA LYS A 48 -20.82 -0.89 1.31
C LYS A 48 -21.84 -1.90 1.79
N MET A 49 -21.64 -3.17 1.44
CA MET A 49 -22.53 -4.28 1.77
C MET A 49 -21.85 -5.28 2.68
N LEU A 50 -22.62 -5.94 3.55
CA LEU A 50 -22.14 -6.97 4.48
C LEU A 50 -22.82 -8.31 4.19
N ASP A 51 -22.05 -9.36 3.97
CA ASP A 51 -22.52 -10.75 4.09
C ASP A 51 -22.49 -11.16 5.57
N LYS A 52 -23.64 -11.17 6.22
CA LYS A 52 -23.77 -11.55 7.65
C LYS A 52 -23.36 -13.00 7.94
N ARG A 53 -23.35 -13.88 6.93
CA ARG A 53 -23.00 -15.30 7.10
C ARG A 53 -21.49 -15.48 7.24
N THR A 54 -20.72 -14.68 6.51
CA THR A 54 -19.24 -14.76 6.47
C THR A 54 -18.55 -13.63 7.21
N GLY A 55 -19.26 -12.53 7.50
CA GLY A 55 -18.69 -11.30 8.03
C GLY A 55 -17.91 -10.48 7.00
N LYS A 56 -17.90 -10.88 5.73
CA LYS A 56 -17.15 -10.21 4.68
C LYS A 56 -17.91 -9.00 4.14
N TYR A 57 -17.17 -7.93 3.86
CA TYR A 57 -17.69 -6.73 3.25
C TYR A 57 -17.45 -6.71 1.74
N TYR A 58 -18.38 -6.10 1.01
CA TYR A 58 -18.35 -5.94 -0.44
C TYR A 58 -18.67 -4.50 -0.83
N ALA A 59 -18.14 -4.08 -1.98
CA ALA A 59 -18.52 -2.88 -2.70
C ALA A 59 -19.51 -3.27 -3.80
N LEU A 60 -20.73 -2.74 -3.75
CA LEU A 60 -21.75 -2.91 -4.77
C LEU A 60 -21.85 -1.61 -5.57
N LYS A 61 -21.33 -1.61 -6.80
CA LYS A 61 -21.35 -0.45 -7.71
C LYS A 61 -22.58 -0.51 -8.59
N CYS A 62 -23.44 0.52 -8.51
CA CYS A 62 -24.61 0.73 -9.32
C CYS A 62 -24.33 1.88 -10.30
N PHE A 63 -24.63 1.68 -11.58
CA PHE A 63 -24.31 2.64 -12.63
C PHE A 63 -25.42 3.68 -12.79
N THR A 64 -25.04 4.92 -13.09
CA THR A 64 -25.97 6.03 -13.31
C THR A 64 -26.07 6.45 -14.77
N GLU A 65 -25.20 5.92 -15.63
CA GLU A 65 -25.17 6.20 -17.06
C GLU A 65 -24.88 4.94 -17.87
N GLU A 66 -25.39 4.91 -19.10
CA GLU A 66 -25.07 3.85 -20.06
C GLU A 66 -23.68 4.05 -20.66
N GLN A 67 -22.95 2.95 -20.77
CA GLN A 67 -21.70 2.86 -21.52
C GLN A 67 -21.78 1.64 -22.44
N GLU A 68 -21.65 1.86 -23.72
CA GLU A 68 -21.68 0.79 -24.72
C GLU A 68 -20.56 -0.23 -24.47
N GLY A 69 -20.88 -1.51 -24.50
CA GLY A 69 -19.92 -2.60 -24.29
C GLY A 69 -19.48 -2.84 -22.83
N ARG A 70 -20.03 -2.11 -21.85
CA ARG A 70 -19.64 -2.26 -20.42
C ARG A 70 -19.73 -3.70 -19.93
N ALA A 71 -20.82 -4.40 -20.23
CA ALA A 71 -21.03 -5.79 -19.80
C ALA A 71 -19.89 -6.71 -20.27
N ASP A 72 -19.56 -6.62 -21.56
CA ASP A 72 -18.51 -7.44 -22.16
C ASP A 72 -17.13 -7.05 -21.64
N ALA A 73 -16.89 -5.74 -21.44
CA ALA A 73 -15.64 -5.26 -20.84
C ALA A 73 -15.45 -5.83 -19.43
N TYR A 74 -16.45 -5.74 -18.56
CA TYR A 74 -16.33 -6.24 -17.19
C TYR A 74 -16.27 -7.77 -17.09
N ARG A 75 -16.85 -8.51 -18.02
CA ARG A 75 -16.65 -9.97 -18.10
C ARG A 75 -15.19 -10.29 -18.41
N GLN A 76 -14.60 -9.62 -19.42
CA GLN A 76 -13.21 -9.82 -19.79
C GLN A 76 -12.25 -9.40 -18.67
N ILE A 77 -12.54 -8.30 -17.96
CA ILE A 77 -11.77 -7.86 -16.78
C ILE A 77 -11.88 -8.90 -15.67
N ALA A 78 -13.07 -9.41 -15.37
CA ALA A 78 -13.26 -10.42 -14.33
C ALA A 78 -12.48 -11.71 -14.65
N ASP A 79 -12.54 -12.18 -15.88
CA ASP A 79 -11.82 -13.38 -16.33
C ASP A 79 -10.30 -13.21 -16.21
N GLU A 80 -9.75 -12.04 -16.55
CA GLU A 80 -8.31 -11.74 -16.40
C GLU A 80 -7.91 -11.65 -14.93
N LEU A 81 -8.66 -10.91 -14.11
CA LEU A 81 -8.33 -10.68 -12.70
C LEU A 81 -8.49 -11.92 -11.82
N ASP A 82 -9.37 -12.85 -12.19
CA ASP A 82 -9.58 -14.12 -11.48
C ASP A 82 -8.33 -15.01 -11.48
N MET A 83 -7.44 -14.79 -12.45
CA MET A 83 -6.16 -15.50 -12.59
C MET A 83 -4.99 -14.82 -11.87
N VAL A 84 -5.21 -13.66 -11.24
CA VAL A 84 -4.15 -12.84 -10.65
C VAL A 84 -4.19 -12.92 -9.12
N ASP A 85 -3.21 -13.58 -8.54
CA ASP A 85 -3.02 -13.60 -7.07
C ASP A 85 -2.16 -12.40 -6.64
N SER A 86 -2.81 -11.32 -6.24
CA SER A 86 -2.14 -10.10 -5.80
C SER A 86 -3.00 -9.27 -4.85
N SER A 87 -2.38 -8.70 -3.81
CA SER A 87 -3.05 -7.77 -2.90
C SER A 87 -3.30 -6.38 -3.51
N TYR A 88 -2.69 -6.06 -4.66
CA TYR A 88 -2.86 -4.77 -5.34
C TYR A 88 -4.18 -4.61 -6.07
N ILE A 89 -4.92 -5.69 -6.30
CA ILE A 89 -6.23 -5.68 -6.96
C ILE A 89 -7.26 -6.44 -6.13
N THR A 90 -8.54 -6.27 -6.47
CA THR A 90 -9.65 -6.99 -5.87
C THR A 90 -10.40 -7.78 -6.94
N SER A 91 -11.11 -8.83 -6.52
CA SER A 91 -12.03 -9.55 -7.40
C SER A 91 -13.13 -8.61 -7.91
N VAL A 92 -13.62 -8.89 -9.11
CA VAL A 92 -14.72 -8.14 -9.72
C VAL A 92 -15.70 -9.11 -10.35
N LYS A 93 -17.01 -8.86 -10.19
CA LYS A 93 -18.06 -9.68 -10.78
C LYS A 93 -19.17 -8.78 -11.31
N TYR A 94 -19.39 -8.83 -12.61
CA TYR A 94 -20.49 -8.13 -13.26
C TYR A 94 -21.76 -9.01 -13.28
N MET A 95 -22.89 -8.41 -12.91
CA MET A 95 -24.20 -9.09 -12.87
C MET A 95 -25.24 -8.22 -13.60
N GLU A 96 -25.83 -8.77 -14.66
CA GLU A 96 -26.63 -7.98 -15.62
C GLU A 96 -27.95 -7.48 -15.08
N LYS A 97 -28.68 -8.35 -14.39
CA LYS A 97 -30.06 -8.10 -13.91
C LYS A 97 -30.14 -8.50 -12.46
N GLU A 98 -29.50 -7.72 -11.63
CA GLU A 98 -29.29 -8.11 -10.23
C GLU A 98 -30.06 -7.26 -9.23
N LEU A 99 -30.28 -5.98 -9.57
CA LEU A 99 -30.92 -5.04 -8.66
C LEU A 99 -32.24 -4.53 -9.27
N PHE A 100 -33.34 -4.85 -8.63
CA PHE A 100 -34.65 -4.25 -8.89
C PHE A 100 -34.71 -2.84 -8.31
N VAL A 101 -35.13 -1.86 -9.09
CA VAL A 101 -35.29 -0.47 -8.66
C VAL A 101 -36.61 0.08 -9.14
N ASP A 102 -37.50 0.41 -8.21
CA ASP A 102 -38.73 1.15 -8.51
C ASP A 102 -38.36 2.58 -8.92
N SER A 103 -38.32 2.82 -10.21
CA SER A 103 -37.86 4.08 -10.81
C SER A 103 -38.79 4.49 -11.97
N GLN A 104 -38.49 5.63 -12.59
CA GLN A 104 -39.21 6.09 -13.78
C GLN A 104 -38.56 5.58 -15.09
N CYS A 105 -37.63 4.67 -15.02
CA CYS A 105 -36.98 4.06 -16.18
C CYS A 105 -37.92 3.05 -16.84
N GLU A 106 -37.64 2.70 -18.11
CA GLU A 106 -38.40 1.66 -18.83
C GLU A 106 -38.10 0.25 -18.31
N GLU A 107 -36.88 0.05 -17.76
CA GLU A 107 -36.44 -1.19 -17.17
C GLU A 107 -36.55 -1.12 -15.66
N ASP A 108 -36.82 -2.25 -15.02
CA ASP A 108 -36.96 -2.38 -13.57
C ASP A 108 -35.71 -3.08 -12.93
N GLU A 109 -34.93 -3.83 -13.72
CA GLU A 109 -33.79 -4.59 -13.29
C GLU A 109 -32.49 -4.02 -13.87
N PHE A 110 -31.54 -3.70 -13.00
CA PHE A 110 -30.33 -3.01 -13.38
C PHE A 110 -29.09 -3.82 -13.08
N PRO A 111 -28.03 -3.65 -13.89
CA PRO A 111 -26.75 -4.30 -13.66
C PRO A 111 -26.02 -3.69 -12.47
N VAL A 112 -25.26 -4.54 -11.78
CA VAL A 112 -24.36 -4.16 -10.70
C VAL A 112 -22.99 -4.77 -10.89
N LEU A 113 -21.98 -4.16 -10.27
CA LEU A 113 -20.66 -4.71 -10.14
C LEU A 113 -20.38 -5.01 -8.67
N LEU A 114 -20.10 -6.26 -8.35
CA LEU A 114 -19.70 -6.70 -7.03
C LEU A 114 -18.18 -6.81 -6.98
N MET A 115 -17.57 -6.16 -5.97
CA MET A 115 -16.14 -6.21 -5.69
C MET A 115 -15.92 -6.47 -4.20
N ASP A 116 -14.73 -6.96 -3.82
CA ASP A 116 -14.36 -6.99 -2.42
C ASP A 116 -14.22 -5.55 -1.89
N TRP A 117 -14.75 -5.31 -0.69
CA TRP A 117 -14.54 -4.02 -0.03
C TRP A 117 -13.10 -3.93 0.48
N VAL A 118 -12.42 -2.86 0.14
CA VAL A 118 -11.07 -2.56 0.65
C VAL A 118 -11.21 -1.59 1.81
N ASP A 119 -10.87 -2.04 3.02
CA ASP A 119 -10.81 -1.15 4.18
C ASP A 119 -9.55 -0.29 4.10
N GLY A 120 -9.70 0.99 4.41
CA GLY A 120 -8.61 1.97 4.36
C GLY A 120 -9.12 3.35 3.91
N GLU A 121 -8.20 4.21 3.57
CA GLU A 121 -8.47 5.54 3.03
C GLU A 121 -7.86 5.69 1.64
N THR A 122 -8.33 6.65 0.85
CA THR A 122 -7.73 6.95 -0.44
C THR A 122 -6.32 7.49 -0.26
N MET A 123 -5.43 7.23 -1.22
CA MET A 123 -4.08 7.79 -1.19
C MET A 123 -4.11 9.33 -1.20
N GLU A 124 -5.14 9.95 -1.80
CA GLU A 124 -5.35 11.39 -1.75
C GLU A 124 -5.57 11.86 -0.30
N ALA A 125 -6.51 11.25 0.43
CA ALA A 125 -6.82 11.58 1.82
C ALA A 125 -5.59 11.37 2.72
N TYR A 126 -4.89 10.26 2.54
CA TYR A 126 -3.65 9.97 3.27
C TYR A 126 -2.57 11.03 3.02
N ILE A 127 -2.33 11.40 1.77
CA ILE A 127 -1.36 12.45 1.42
C ILE A 127 -1.77 13.76 2.08
N ALA A 128 -3.04 14.18 1.97
CA ALA A 128 -3.54 15.41 2.57
C ALA A 128 -3.32 15.47 4.09
N ALA A 129 -3.46 14.33 4.78
CA ALA A 129 -3.24 14.24 6.23
C ALA A 129 -1.76 14.16 6.64
N ASN A 130 -0.87 13.61 5.78
CA ASN A 130 0.47 13.19 6.19
C ASN A 130 1.63 13.82 5.39
N TYR A 131 1.38 14.70 4.41
CA TYR A 131 2.44 15.20 3.50
C TYR A 131 3.57 15.98 4.18
N HIS A 132 3.35 16.52 5.38
CA HIS A 132 4.41 17.13 6.19
C HIS A 132 5.31 16.11 6.91
N ASN A 133 4.86 14.83 7.03
CA ASN A 133 5.67 13.77 7.60
C ASN A 133 6.53 13.13 6.52
N GLN A 134 7.80 13.54 6.49
CA GLN A 134 8.78 13.05 5.51
C GLN A 134 8.90 11.51 5.49
N SER A 135 8.83 10.90 6.66
CA SER A 135 8.96 9.45 6.84
C SER A 135 7.80 8.70 6.18
N ASP A 136 6.56 9.13 6.48
CA ASP A 136 5.35 8.52 5.93
C ASP A 136 5.28 8.70 4.41
N MET A 137 5.65 9.89 3.91
CA MET A 137 5.70 10.16 2.48
C MET A 137 6.79 9.37 1.76
N SER A 138 7.96 9.16 2.39
CA SER A 138 9.02 8.32 1.84
C SER A 138 8.59 6.85 1.78
N MET A 139 7.91 6.36 2.81
CA MET A 139 7.34 5.01 2.83
C MET A 139 6.24 4.84 1.77
N LEU A 140 5.37 5.83 1.61
CA LEU A 140 4.36 5.83 0.55
C LEU A 140 5.00 5.80 -0.84
N CYS A 141 6.06 6.60 -1.06
CA CYS A 141 6.82 6.59 -2.32
C CYS A 141 7.38 5.20 -2.64
N TYR A 142 8.01 4.54 -1.65
CA TYR A 142 8.53 3.18 -1.80
C TYR A 142 7.42 2.16 -2.13
N ARG A 143 6.31 2.17 -1.37
CA ARG A 143 5.17 1.25 -1.58
C ARG A 143 4.51 1.48 -2.94
N PHE A 144 4.32 2.75 -3.33
CA PHE A 144 3.81 3.10 -4.66
C PHE A 144 4.74 2.60 -5.78
N GLY A 145 6.04 2.77 -5.62
CA GLY A 145 7.03 2.27 -6.58
C GLY A 145 6.96 0.75 -6.76
N LYS A 146 6.76 -0.02 -5.68
CA LYS A 146 6.55 -1.48 -5.75
C LYS A 146 5.25 -1.82 -6.51
N MET A 147 4.15 -1.13 -6.22
CA MET A 147 2.88 -1.31 -6.93
C MET A 147 3.03 -0.95 -8.42
N ALA A 148 3.68 0.16 -8.75
CA ALA A 148 3.92 0.58 -10.13
C ALA A 148 4.77 -0.45 -10.90
N ALA A 149 5.84 -0.97 -10.28
CA ALA A 149 6.67 -2.01 -10.86
C ALA A 149 5.88 -3.31 -11.10
N TRP A 150 5.03 -3.69 -10.15
CA TRP A 150 4.14 -4.84 -10.29
C TRP A 150 3.14 -4.62 -11.42
N LEU A 151 2.40 -3.50 -11.45
CA LEU A 151 1.37 -3.23 -12.46
C LEU A 151 1.98 -3.26 -13.87
N ARG A 152 3.16 -2.64 -14.07
CA ARG A 152 3.86 -2.69 -15.35
C ARG A 152 4.38 -4.07 -15.75
N SER A 153 4.47 -5.02 -14.83
CA SER A 153 4.84 -6.41 -15.14
C SER A 153 3.65 -7.26 -15.59
N GLN A 154 2.43 -6.72 -15.51
CA GLN A 154 1.21 -7.41 -15.91
C GLN A 154 0.94 -7.25 -17.41
N SER A 155 0.07 -8.12 -17.94
CA SER A 155 -0.46 -8.07 -19.31
C SER A 155 -1.61 -7.05 -19.46
N PHE A 156 -2.10 -6.50 -18.36
CA PHE A 156 -3.20 -5.54 -18.29
C PHE A 156 -2.72 -4.19 -17.74
N ALA A 157 -3.57 -3.18 -17.85
CA ALA A 157 -3.35 -1.86 -17.28
C ALA A 157 -4.63 -1.33 -16.64
N HIS A 158 -4.50 -0.47 -15.62
CA HIS A 158 -5.65 0.09 -14.89
C HIS A 158 -6.42 1.15 -15.69
N GLY A 159 -5.71 1.95 -16.47
CA GLY A 159 -6.27 2.95 -17.39
C GLY A 159 -6.67 4.29 -16.78
N ASP A 160 -6.82 4.40 -15.45
CA ASP A 160 -7.06 5.66 -14.73
C ASP A 160 -6.36 5.65 -13.36
N VAL A 161 -5.04 5.45 -13.35
CA VAL A 161 -4.23 5.49 -12.12
C VAL A 161 -4.17 6.92 -11.61
N LYS A 162 -4.74 7.15 -10.42
CA LYS A 162 -4.72 8.41 -9.67
C LYS A 162 -4.84 8.15 -8.17
N PRO A 163 -4.51 9.13 -7.31
CA PRO A 163 -4.56 8.96 -5.85
C PRO A 163 -5.93 8.50 -5.30
N ASP A 164 -7.03 8.94 -5.89
CA ASP A 164 -8.38 8.55 -5.46
C ASP A 164 -8.72 7.09 -5.74
N ASN A 165 -8.08 6.50 -6.76
CA ASN A 165 -8.27 5.11 -7.18
C ASN A 165 -7.28 4.15 -6.52
N ILE A 166 -6.55 4.60 -5.49
CA ILE A 166 -5.63 3.79 -4.71
C ILE A 166 -6.02 3.88 -3.24
N ILE A 167 -6.35 2.74 -2.64
CA ILE A 167 -6.66 2.65 -1.20
C ILE A 167 -5.41 2.24 -0.45
N ILE A 168 -5.11 2.95 0.64
CA ILE A 168 -4.09 2.59 1.61
C ILE A 168 -4.78 1.85 2.75
N ARG A 169 -4.47 0.55 2.90
CA ARG A 169 -5.02 -0.28 3.98
C ARG A 169 -4.38 0.06 5.33
N PRO A 170 -4.99 -0.37 6.46
CA PRO A 170 -4.44 -0.12 7.80
C PRO A 170 -3.00 -0.65 8.01
N ASP A 171 -2.60 -1.70 7.30
CA ASP A 171 -1.21 -2.22 7.30
C ASP A 171 -0.27 -1.42 6.38
N GLY A 172 -0.82 -0.42 5.69
CA GLY A 172 -0.15 0.45 4.73
C GLY A 172 0.05 -0.17 3.35
N SER A 173 -0.44 -1.38 3.08
CA SER A 173 -0.45 -1.94 1.73
C SER A 173 -1.40 -1.16 0.82
N LEU A 174 -1.11 -1.16 -0.49
CA LEU A 174 -1.89 -0.43 -1.48
C LEU A 174 -2.85 -1.37 -2.22
N SER A 175 -3.99 -0.85 -2.64
CA SER A 175 -4.92 -1.56 -3.52
C SER A 175 -5.52 -0.61 -4.54
N LEU A 176 -5.50 -1.02 -5.80
CA LEU A 176 -6.19 -0.33 -6.89
C LEU A 176 -7.69 -0.63 -6.83
N VAL A 177 -8.49 0.36 -7.13
CA VAL A 177 -9.95 0.28 -7.21
C VAL A 177 -10.45 1.05 -8.44
N ASP A 178 -11.69 0.81 -8.85
CA ASP A 178 -12.33 1.48 -10.00
C ASP A 178 -11.73 1.11 -11.36
N TYR A 179 -12.14 -0.05 -11.87
CA TYR A 179 -11.60 -0.65 -13.10
C TYR A 179 -12.32 -0.20 -14.39
N ASP A 180 -13.06 0.91 -14.38
CA ASP A 180 -13.84 1.38 -15.55
C ASP A 180 -12.97 1.68 -16.80
N GLY A 181 -11.70 2.03 -16.58
CA GLY A 181 -10.73 2.32 -17.63
C GLY A 181 -9.80 1.17 -18.02
N MET A 182 -9.97 -0.01 -17.39
CA MET A 182 -8.99 -1.08 -17.46
C MET A 182 -8.84 -1.68 -18.86
N PHE A 183 -7.61 -1.90 -19.25
CA PHE A 183 -7.24 -2.68 -20.43
C PHE A 183 -6.86 -4.10 -20.00
N VAL A 184 -7.39 -5.09 -20.73
CA VAL A 184 -6.95 -6.49 -20.65
C VAL A 184 -6.61 -7.02 -22.06
N PRO A 185 -5.74 -8.07 -22.20
CA PRO A 185 -5.24 -8.52 -23.51
C PRO A 185 -6.30 -8.84 -24.54
N THR A 186 -7.48 -9.31 -24.12
CA THR A 186 -8.62 -9.63 -25.00
C THR A 186 -9.22 -8.38 -25.65
N MET A 187 -8.99 -7.18 -25.10
CA MET A 187 -9.45 -5.90 -25.63
C MET A 187 -8.47 -5.26 -26.63
N LYS A 188 -7.42 -5.99 -27.03
CA LYS A 188 -6.44 -5.45 -27.97
C LYS A 188 -7.08 -5.03 -29.30
N GLY A 189 -6.85 -3.77 -29.67
CA GLY A 189 -7.43 -3.17 -30.88
C GLY A 189 -8.80 -2.49 -30.65
N CYS A 190 -9.36 -2.57 -29.45
CA CYS A 190 -10.50 -1.77 -29.04
C CYS A 190 -10.08 -0.33 -28.73
N LYS A 191 -11.08 0.55 -28.58
CA LYS A 191 -10.85 1.91 -28.05
C LYS A 191 -10.99 1.93 -26.54
N SER A 192 -10.22 2.78 -25.88
CA SER A 192 -10.36 3.03 -24.45
C SER A 192 -11.76 3.57 -24.13
N PRO A 193 -12.42 3.10 -23.07
CA PRO A 193 -13.73 3.63 -22.65
C PRO A 193 -13.61 5.04 -22.05
N THR A 194 -12.40 5.46 -21.65
CA THR A 194 -12.12 6.77 -21.05
C THR A 194 -10.75 7.27 -21.44
N ILE A 195 -10.57 8.60 -21.48
CA ILE A 195 -9.23 9.20 -21.62
C ILE A 195 -8.47 9.19 -20.27
N GLY A 196 -9.15 8.87 -19.16
CA GLY A 196 -8.62 8.98 -17.82
C GLY A 196 -8.69 10.40 -17.26
N THR A 197 -8.11 10.59 -16.08
CA THR A 197 -8.17 11.87 -15.36
C THR A 197 -7.11 12.85 -15.86
N LYS A 198 -7.53 14.03 -16.28
CA LYS A 198 -6.77 15.05 -17.03
C LYS A 198 -5.39 15.39 -16.48
N ASN A 199 -5.25 15.53 -15.17
CA ASN A 199 -3.96 15.87 -14.53
C ASN A 199 -3.06 14.67 -14.23
N PHE A 200 -3.57 13.46 -14.48
CA PHE A 200 -2.84 12.21 -14.25
C PHE A 200 -2.61 11.40 -15.53
N CYS A 201 -3.32 11.67 -16.63
CA CYS A 201 -3.08 11.02 -17.92
C CYS A 201 -2.13 11.82 -18.80
N HIS A 202 -1.53 11.15 -19.77
CA HIS A 202 -0.64 11.81 -20.75
C HIS A 202 -1.43 12.89 -21.53
N PRO A 203 -0.88 14.12 -21.69
CA PRO A 203 -1.61 15.26 -22.30
C PRO A 203 -1.99 15.07 -23.78
N LEU A 204 -1.40 14.09 -24.46
CA LEU A 204 -1.71 13.69 -25.83
C LEU A 204 -2.37 12.30 -25.92
N ARG A 205 -2.92 11.79 -24.82
CA ARG A 205 -3.68 10.54 -24.83
C ARG A 205 -4.97 10.70 -25.61
N THR A 206 -5.30 9.70 -26.39
CA THR A 206 -6.55 9.57 -27.16
C THR A 206 -7.26 8.27 -26.80
N MET A 207 -8.46 8.08 -27.28
CA MET A 207 -9.21 6.82 -27.10
C MET A 207 -8.58 5.63 -27.86
N ASP A 208 -7.69 5.90 -28.81
CA ASP A 208 -6.96 4.86 -29.55
C ASP A 208 -5.71 4.37 -28.80
N ASP A 209 -5.25 5.12 -27.78
CA ASP A 209 -4.19 4.70 -26.86
C ASP A 209 -4.78 3.76 -25.80
N PHE A 210 -4.88 2.45 -26.12
CA PHE A 210 -5.49 1.46 -25.24
C PHE A 210 -4.71 0.14 -25.32
N ASP A 211 -3.73 -0.02 -24.46
CA ASP A 211 -2.85 -1.17 -24.34
C ASP A 211 -2.25 -1.28 -22.93
N GLU A 212 -1.39 -2.26 -22.69
CA GLU A 212 -0.73 -2.53 -21.42
C GLU A 212 0.20 -1.42 -20.91
N THR A 213 0.49 -0.42 -21.74
CA THR A 213 1.41 0.70 -21.40
C THR A 213 0.69 1.99 -21.03
N ILE A 214 -0.64 1.99 -21.07
CA ILE A 214 -1.48 3.18 -20.92
C ILE A 214 -1.27 3.92 -19.58
N ASP A 215 -0.78 3.21 -18.53
CA ASP A 215 -0.51 3.76 -17.21
C ASP A 215 0.91 4.32 -17.04
N ASP A 216 1.82 4.11 -17.98
CA ASP A 216 3.23 4.48 -17.86
C ASP A 216 3.45 5.94 -17.45
N PHE A 217 2.68 6.85 -18.03
CA PHE A 217 2.77 8.27 -17.72
C PHE A 217 2.22 8.60 -16.32
N SER A 218 1.05 8.07 -15.99
CA SER A 218 0.41 8.28 -14.67
C SER A 218 1.31 7.79 -13.55
N LEU A 219 1.87 6.58 -13.69
CA LEU A 219 2.79 5.98 -12.72
C LEU A 219 4.05 6.84 -12.55
N ALA A 220 4.65 7.31 -13.65
CA ALA A 220 5.85 8.15 -13.61
C ALA A 220 5.59 9.52 -12.96
N SER A 221 4.47 10.15 -13.30
CA SER A 221 4.08 11.46 -12.75
C SER A 221 3.77 11.39 -11.25
N ILE A 222 3.04 10.37 -10.82
CA ILE A 222 2.69 10.17 -9.40
C ILE A 222 3.94 9.80 -8.60
N ALA A 223 4.76 8.85 -9.07
CA ALA A 223 5.99 8.46 -8.38
C ALA A 223 6.94 9.65 -8.17
N LEU A 224 7.14 10.47 -9.21
CA LEU A 224 7.94 11.69 -9.12
C LEU A 224 7.35 12.68 -8.12
N SER A 225 6.03 12.89 -8.14
CA SER A 225 5.35 13.80 -7.22
C SER A 225 5.52 13.35 -5.77
N LEU A 226 5.30 12.06 -5.47
CA LEU A 226 5.48 11.50 -4.12
C LEU A 226 6.91 11.65 -3.61
N LYS A 227 7.91 11.37 -4.47
CA LYS A 227 9.33 11.54 -4.11
C LYS A 227 9.65 13.01 -3.86
N ALA A 228 9.18 13.93 -4.70
CA ALA A 228 9.38 15.36 -4.52
C ALA A 228 8.78 15.87 -3.20
N ILE A 229 7.53 15.47 -2.89
CA ILE A 229 6.83 15.84 -1.66
C ILE A 229 7.56 15.28 -0.44
N SER A 230 8.04 14.03 -0.50
CA SER A 230 8.83 13.43 0.60
C SER A 230 10.13 14.17 0.89
N MET A 231 10.72 14.84 -0.10
CA MET A 231 11.95 15.62 0.07
C MET A 231 11.65 17.07 0.47
N ASN A 232 10.53 17.62 0.01
CA ASN A 232 10.10 18.99 0.30
C ASN A 232 8.58 19.12 0.26
N SER A 233 7.92 19.06 1.41
CA SER A 233 6.45 19.13 1.54
C SER A 233 5.87 20.45 1.06
N THR A 234 6.62 21.57 1.11
CA THR A 234 6.14 22.89 0.65
C THR A 234 5.82 22.92 -0.85
N LEU A 235 6.27 21.94 -1.61
CA LEU A 235 5.89 21.79 -3.01
C LEU A 235 4.41 21.50 -3.17
N LEU A 236 3.83 20.69 -2.27
CA LEU A 236 2.39 20.41 -2.29
C LEU A 236 1.59 21.65 -1.91
N ASP A 237 2.03 22.43 -0.91
CA ASP A 237 1.40 23.70 -0.53
C ASP A 237 1.38 24.71 -1.68
N THR A 238 2.44 24.71 -2.50
CA THR A 238 2.63 25.72 -3.55
C THR A 238 1.96 25.32 -4.87
N TYR A 239 2.01 24.05 -5.24
CA TYR A 239 1.63 23.56 -6.56
C TYR A 239 0.47 22.57 -6.53
N GLY A 240 0.17 21.97 -5.38
CA GLY A 240 -0.94 21.03 -5.20
C GLY A 240 -2.31 21.69 -5.30
N ALA A 241 -3.32 20.88 -5.61
CA ALA A 241 -4.73 21.24 -5.54
C ALA A 241 -5.58 19.97 -5.41
N SER A 242 -6.87 20.12 -5.17
CA SER A 242 -7.82 19.00 -5.02
C SER A 242 -7.93 18.09 -6.27
N ASP A 243 -7.46 18.54 -7.42
CA ASP A 243 -7.52 17.81 -8.68
C ASP A 243 -6.15 17.27 -9.15
N ARG A 244 -5.09 17.45 -8.37
CA ARG A 244 -3.73 17.05 -8.73
C ARG A 244 -2.79 16.98 -7.52
N LEU A 245 -1.69 16.25 -7.67
CA LEU A 245 -0.56 16.35 -6.74
C LEU A 245 0.27 17.62 -7.02
N LEU A 246 1.25 17.53 -7.88
CA LEU A 246 2.11 18.68 -8.21
C LEU A 246 1.83 19.28 -9.59
N PHE A 247 1.47 18.44 -10.56
CA PHE A 247 1.39 18.82 -11.96
C PHE A 247 -0.04 19.00 -12.43
N SER A 248 -0.27 20.03 -13.24
CA SER A 248 -1.45 20.20 -14.06
C SER A 248 -1.16 19.82 -15.52
N GLU A 249 -2.20 19.54 -16.31
CA GLU A 249 -2.05 19.31 -17.75
C GLU A 249 -1.26 20.44 -18.46
N LYS A 250 -1.40 21.68 -18.00
CA LYS A 250 -0.66 22.83 -18.54
C LYS A 250 0.85 22.67 -18.34
N ASP A 251 1.30 22.11 -17.21
CA ASP A 251 2.72 21.91 -16.93
C ASP A 251 3.32 20.88 -17.88
N TYR A 252 2.55 19.87 -18.26
CA TYR A 252 2.95 18.85 -19.24
C TYR A 252 3.06 19.42 -20.67
N ARG A 253 2.13 20.31 -21.05
CA ARG A 253 2.10 20.92 -22.39
C ARG A 253 3.11 22.04 -22.60
N THR A 254 3.47 22.76 -21.54
CA THR A 254 4.37 23.94 -21.59
C THR A 254 5.51 23.84 -20.60
N GLN A 255 6.31 22.76 -20.70
CA GLN A 255 7.38 22.41 -19.76
C GLN A 255 8.37 23.56 -19.49
N SER A 256 8.77 24.27 -20.54
CA SER A 256 9.73 25.40 -20.44
C SER A 256 9.25 26.57 -19.56
N ASN A 257 7.93 26.68 -19.37
CA ASN A 257 7.30 27.72 -18.58
C ASN A 257 6.68 27.20 -17.27
N SER A 258 6.84 25.93 -16.98
CA SER A 258 6.30 25.33 -15.77
C SER A 258 7.14 25.71 -14.55
N LYS A 259 6.49 26.36 -13.59
CA LYS A 259 7.13 26.74 -12.31
C LYS A 259 7.43 25.50 -11.45
N VAL A 260 6.55 24.50 -11.47
CA VAL A 260 6.77 23.25 -10.72
C VAL A 260 7.99 22.51 -11.28
N ILE A 261 8.11 22.33 -12.60
CA ILE A 261 9.28 21.68 -13.21
C ILE A 261 10.57 22.44 -12.87
N SER A 262 10.53 23.78 -12.89
CA SER A 262 11.69 24.60 -12.48
C SER A 262 12.05 24.42 -11.00
N ALA A 263 11.06 24.32 -10.12
CA ALA A 263 11.30 24.10 -8.69
C ALA A 263 11.91 22.70 -8.40
N LEU A 264 11.56 21.70 -9.18
CA LEU A 264 12.08 20.33 -9.05
C LEU A 264 13.58 20.22 -9.37
N GLN A 265 14.16 21.18 -10.11
CA GLN A 265 15.60 21.19 -10.43
C GLN A 265 16.48 21.23 -9.18
N GLY A 266 16.00 21.83 -8.08
CA GLY A 266 16.71 21.88 -6.81
C GLY A 266 16.86 20.51 -6.12
N LEU A 267 16.10 19.48 -6.54
CA LEU A 267 16.09 18.15 -5.95
C LEU A 267 16.98 17.14 -6.70
N MET A 268 17.64 17.56 -7.77
CA MET A 268 18.41 16.70 -8.68
C MET A 268 19.70 16.10 -8.05
N CYS A 269 20.03 16.43 -6.81
CA CYS A 269 21.15 15.81 -6.09
C CYS A 269 20.80 14.39 -5.54
N ASP A 270 19.52 14.06 -5.42
CA ASP A 270 19.06 12.74 -4.96
C ASP A 270 18.99 11.76 -6.15
N LYS A 271 19.59 10.57 -5.99
CA LYS A 271 19.68 9.55 -7.04
C LYS A 271 18.32 9.00 -7.48
N ASP A 272 17.46 8.68 -6.49
CA ASP A 272 16.13 8.13 -6.76
C ASP A 272 15.26 9.18 -7.43
N PHE A 273 15.34 10.43 -6.98
CA PHE A 273 14.67 11.55 -7.61
C PHE A 273 15.09 11.72 -9.08
N CYS A 274 16.40 11.71 -9.36
CA CYS A 274 16.90 11.76 -10.74
C CYS A 274 16.38 10.63 -11.61
N THR A 275 16.30 9.42 -11.05
CA THR A 275 15.76 8.25 -11.76
C THR A 275 14.29 8.47 -12.11
N LEU A 276 13.45 8.83 -11.13
CA LEU A 276 12.02 9.06 -11.33
C LEU A 276 11.75 10.26 -12.24
N TYR A 277 12.55 11.32 -12.13
CA TYR A 277 12.47 12.47 -13.05
C TYR A 277 12.78 12.05 -14.50
N SER A 278 13.78 11.18 -14.70
CA SER A 278 14.13 10.66 -16.01
C SER A 278 13.01 9.80 -16.61
N LEU A 279 12.37 8.94 -15.78
CA LEU A 279 11.20 8.16 -16.21
C LEU A 279 10.04 9.08 -16.60
N PHE A 280 9.76 10.10 -15.80
CA PHE A 280 8.72 11.08 -16.10
C PHE A 280 8.97 11.82 -17.43
N VAL A 281 10.18 12.33 -17.65
CA VAL A 281 10.54 13.02 -18.90
C VAL A 281 10.42 12.08 -20.10
N LEU A 282 10.85 10.83 -19.94
CA LEU A 282 10.73 9.83 -21.00
C LEU A 282 9.27 9.47 -21.30
N ALA A 283 8.44 9.25 -20.27
CA ALA A 283 7.02 8.97 -20.44
C ALA A 283 6.29 10.15 -21.09
N LEU A 284 6.63 11.39 -20.70
CA LEU A 284 6.07 12.60 -21.28
C LEU A 284 6.48 12.79 -22.76
N ALA A 285 7.69 12.38 -23.12
CA ALA A 285 8.17 12.51 -24.50
C ALA A 285 7.68 11.38 -25.43
N ARG A 286 7.46 10.18 -24.88
CA ARG A 286 7.23 8.95 -25.68
C ARG A 286 5.90 8.26 -25.42
N LYS A 287 5.12 8.68 -24.43
CA LYS A 287 3.92 8.05 -23.84
C LYS A 287 4.24 6.71 -23.12
N VAL A 288 5.23 5.95 -23.56
CA VAL A 288 5.52 4.58 -23.10
C VAL A 288 6.94 4.43 -22.56
N LEU A 289 7.11 3.50 -21.62
CA LEU A 289 8.36 3.17 -20.95
C LEU A 289 8.81 1.72 -21.23
N SER A 290 8.40 1.15 -22.37
CA SER A 290 8.61 -0.28 -22.71
C SER A 290 10.08 -0.73 -22.64
N ALA A 291 11.03 0.18 -22.87
CA ALA A 291 12.47 -0.11 -22.80
C ALA A 291 13.05 0.02 -21.38
N CYS A 292 12.27 0.51 -20.41
CA CYS A 292 12.74 0.75 -19.06
C CYS A 292 12.48 -0.46 -18.14
N SER A 293 13.42 -0.73 -17.24
CA SER A 293 13.19 -1.72 -16.18
C SER A 293 12.07 -1.25 -15.24
N PHE A 294 11.16 -2.14 -14.88
CA PHE A 294 10.07 -1.87 -13.92
C PHE A 294 10.61 -1.49 -12.54
N ARG A 295 11.78 -2.02 -12.17
CA ARG A 295 12.43 -1.72 -10.87
C ARG A 295 12.84 -0.26 -10.71
N LEU A 296 12.95 0.51 -11.79
CA LEU A 296 13.29 1.94 -11.71
C LEU A 296 12.23 2.80 -10.98
N PHE A 297 11.01 2.29 -10.80
CA PHE A 297 10.00 2.94 -9.97
C PHE A 297 10.25 2.78 -8.48
N ILE A 298 11.04 1.78 -8.05
CA ILE A 298 11.23 1.45 -6.64
C ILE A 298 12.39 2.30 -6.12
N SER A 299 12.07 3.28 -5.26
CA SER A 299 13.04 4.03 -4.47
C SER A 299 13.61 3.16 -3.35
N GLU A 300 14.72 3.58 -2.73
CA GLU A 300 15.23 2.92 -1.55
C GLU A 300 14.17 2.88 -0.44
N LYS A 301 14.07 1.72 0.25
CA LYS A 301 13.15 1.59 1.39
C LYS A 301 13.61 2.55 2.48
N PRO A 302 12.75 3.48 2.94
CA PRO A 302 13.17 4.45 3.92
C PRO A 302 13.48 3.79 5.27
N ILE A 303 14.58 4.20 5.88
CA ILE A 303 14.91 3.90 7.27
C ILE A 303 14.17 4.91 8.12
N LEU A 304 13.15 4.46 8.84
CA LEU A 304 12.37 5.33 9.70
C LEU A 304 13.09 5.54 11.02
N LEU A 305 13.83 6.64 11.13
CA LEU A 305 14.41 7.09 12.37
C LEU A 305 13.32 7.79 13.20
N GLN A 306 12.87 7.20 14.30
CA GLN A 306 11.95 7.85 15.25
C GLN A 306 12.55 7.91 16.64
N THR A 307 12.37 9.06 17.30
CA THR A 307 12.53 9.20 18.75
C THR A 307 11.47 8.34 19.46
N ILE A 308 11.96 7.44 20.29
CA ILE A 308 11.18 6.36 20.92
C ILE A 308 10.73 6.83 22.30
N GLU A 309 9.53 7.42 22.41
CA GLU A 309 9.04 7.78 23.76
C GLU A 309 8.02 6.81 24.35
N ASP A 310 7.26 6.01 23.56
CA ASP A 310 6.19 5.13 24.11
C ASP A 310 6.07 3.75 23.41
N LEU A 311 7.17 3.04 23.18
CA LEU A 311 7.08 1.69 22.62
C LEU A 311 6.79 0.64 23.70
N PRO A 312 6.03 -0.44 23.35
CA PRO A 312 5.70 -1.53 24.29
C PRO A 312 6.92 -2.37 24.69
N THR A 313 8.11 -2.01 24.23
CA THR A 313 9.40 -2.70 24.49
C THR A 313 9.98 -2.42 25.89
N LYS A 314 9.54 -1.36 26.55
CA LYS A 314 9.96 -1.07 27.93
C LYS A 314 9.37 -2.07 28.91
N VAL A 315 10.18 -2.50 29.88
CA VAL A 315 9.77 -3.42 30.95
C VAL A 315 9.31 -2.63 32.16
N THR A 316 8.06 -2.85 32.60
CA THR A 316 7.53 -2.21 33.81
C THR A 316 7.99 -2.92 35.09
N GLU A 317 7.89 -2.25 36.24
CA GLU A 317 8.22 -2.85 37.55
C GLU A 317 7.25 -4.00 37.91
N GLU A 318 5.97 -3.94 37.49
CA GLU A 318 5.00 -5.01 37.67
C GLU A 318 5.43 -6.24 36.86
N GLU A 319 5.78 -6.05 35.58
CA GLU A 319 6.24 -7.14 34.72
C GLU A 319 7.52 -7.82 35.26
N ARG A 320 8.43 -7.04 35.85
CA ARG A 320 9.63 -7.59 36.50
C ARG A 320 9.31 -8.44 37.71
N LYS A 321 8.30 -8.04 38.52
CA LYS A 321 7.91 -8.78 39.73
C LYS A 321 7.15 -10.06 39.42
N GLU A 322 6.34 -10.04 38.37
CA GLU A 322 5.51 -11.18 37.95
C GLU A 322 6.19 -12.07 36.90
N ALA A 323 7.43 -11.76 36.51
CA ALA A 323 8.17 -12.50 35.50
C ALA A 323 8.38 -13.96 35.89
N PHE A 324 8.19 -14.87 34.96
CA PHE A 324 8.67 -16.24 35.10
C PHE A 324 10.04 -16.41 34.42
N VAL A 325 10.79 -17.36 34.90
CA VAL A 325 12.16 -17.64 34.44
C VAL A 325 12.18 -19.03 33.83
N ASP A 326 12.78 -19.19 32.66
CA ASP A 326 12.95 -20.51 32.05
C ASP A 326 14.20 -21.24 32.57
N GLU A 327 14.45 -22.44 32.06
CA GLU A 327 15.57 -23.29 32.42
C GLU A 327 16.96 -22.72 32.12
N TRP A 328 17.01 -21.70 31.22
CA TRP A 328 18.24 -20.99 30.84
C TRP A 328 18.43 -19.67 31.60
N GLY A 329 17.51 -19.34 32.50
CA GLY A 329 17.54 -18.10 33.27
C GLY A 329 16.93 -16.89 32.54
N VAL A 330 16.33 -17.09 31.37
CA VAL A 330 15.69 -16.01 30.61
C VAL A 330 14.32 -15.67 31.20
N LYS A 331 14.06 -14.39 31.40
CA LYS A 331 12.85 -13.85 32.02
C LYS A 331 11.83 -13.45 30.97
N TYR A 332 10.58 -13.85 31.22
CA TYR A 332 9.44 -13.54 30.37
C TYR A 332 8.33 -12.88 31.18
N SER A 333 7.46 -12.10 30.54
CA SER A 333 6.23 -11.61 31.14
C SER A 333 5.32 -12.77 31.56
N LYS A 334 4.45 -12.55 32.53
CA LYS A 334 3.51 -13.54 33.08
C LYS A 334 2.68 -14.24 32.00
N ASP A 335 2.28 -13.49 30.97
CA ASP A 335 1.49 -13.99 29.83
C ASP A 335 2.34 -14.64 28.73
N GLY A 336 3.67 -14.66 28.87
CA GLY A 336 4.62 -15.20 27.92
C GLY A 336 4.80 -14.41 26.62
N ARG A 337 4.17 -13.24 26.49
CA ARG A 337 4.21 -12.44 25.24
C ARG A 337 5.42 -11.54 25.11
N LYS A 338 6.10 -11.21 26.23
CA LYS A 338 7.31 -10.41 26.22
C LYS A 338 8.50 -11.23 26.73
N LEU A 339 9.64 -11.12 26.05
CA LEU A 339 10.93 -11.53 26.58
C LEU A 339 11.56 -10.32 27.24
N LEU A 340 11.72 -10.38 28.58
CA LEU A 340 12.09 -9.22 29.38
C LEU A 340 13.62 -9.07 29.51
N LYS A 341 14.32 -10.15 29.89
CA LYS A 341 15.79 -10.11 30.07
C LYS A 341 16.39 -11.51 30.06
N ALA A 342 17.50 -11.68 29.38
CA ALA A 342 18.36 -12.87 29.47
C ALA A 342 19.51 -12.63 30.44
N PRO A 343 20.04 -13.68 31.09
CA PRO A 343 21.26 -13.56 31.89
C PRO A 343 22.48 -13.36 30.98
N TYR A 344 23.44 -12.57 31.40
CA TYR A 344 24.66 -12.30 30.62
C TYR A 344 25.59 -13.52 30.45
N GLU A 345 25.42 -14.57 31.28
CA GLU A 345 26.07 -15.86 31.14
C GLU A 345 25.47 -16.76 30.06
N LEU A 346 24.38 -16.38 29.45
CA LEU A 346 23.72 -17.16 28.38
C LEU A 346 24.71 -17.42 27.26
N ASN A 347 24.93 -18.70 26.95
CA ASN A 347 25.92 -19.12 25.96
C ASN A 347 25.36 -20.02 24.89
N GLY A 348 26.06 -20.15 23.75
CA GLY A 348 25.64 -20.99 22.64
C GLY A 348 24.44 -20.41 21.86
N THR A 349 23.60 -21.28 21.31
CA THR A 349 22.40 -20.90 20.59
C THR A 349 21.18 -21.00 21.49
N TYR A 350 20.38 -19.92 21.53
CA TYR A 350 19.15 -19.87 22.30
C TYR A 350 17.92 -19.74 21.38
N SER A 351 16.89 -20.54 21.64
CA SER A 351 15.61 -20.45 20.95
C SER A 351 14.59 -19.74 21.83
N ILE A 352 14.11 -18.58 21.38
CA ILE A 352 13.06 -17.84 22.08
C ILE A 352 11.76 -18.64 22.03
N LYS A 353 11.03 -18.66 23.15
CA LYS A 353 9.77 -19.42 23.27
C LYS A 353 8.72 -18.96 22.26
N GLU A 354 7.98 -19.92 21.74
CA GLU A 354 6.81 -19.64 20.90
C GLU A 354 5.77 -18.79 21.67
N GLY A 355 5.07 -17.91 20.97
CA GLY A 355 4.09 -17.00 21.54
C GLY A 355 4.65 -15.64 21.96
N VAL A 356 5.97 -15.46 21.99
CA VAL A 356 6.59 -14.14 22.22
C VAL A 356 6.24 -13.22 21.05
N ARG A 357 5.86 -11.98 21.39
CA ARG A 357 5.54 -10.91 20.45
C ARG A 357 6.55 -9.77 20.50
N ILE A 358 7.17 -9.58 21.65
CA ILE A 358 8.06 -8.44 21.93
C ILE A 358 9.34 -8.95 22.58
N ILE A 359 10.48 -8.63 21.98
CA ILE A 359 11.79 -8.69 22.62
C ILE A 359 12.02 -7.30 23.21
N CYS A 360 12.06 -7.20 24.54
CA CYS A 360 12.13 -5.92 25.24
C CYS A 360 13.49 -5.22 25.07
N ASP A 361 13.51 -3.95 25.47
CA ASP A 361 14.74 -3.17 25.49
C ASP A 361 15.80 -3.88 26.35
N GLU A 362 17.05 -3.89 25.88
CA GLU A 362 18.21 -4.50 26.54
C GLU A 362 18.05 -6.01 26.82
N ALA A 363 17.12 -6.71 26.19
CA ALA A 363 16.74 -8.08 26.55
C ALA A 363 17.91 -9.07 26.56
N PHE A 364 18.83 -8.99 25.60
CA PHE A 364 20.07 -9.79 25.52
C PHE A 364 21.33 -8.93 25.62
N GLU A 365 21.21 -7.69 26.09
CA GLU A 365 22.36 -6.81 26.22
C GLU A 365 23.48 -7.45 27.07
N ASN A 366 24.71 -7.39 26.56
CA ASN A 366 25.92 -7.96 27.18
C ASN A 366 25.91 -9.51 27.29
N CYS A 367 25.11 -10.22 26.52
CA CYS A 367 25.20 -11.68 26.39
C CYS A 367 26.41 -12.05 25.53
N PHE A 368 27.63 -11.85 26.09
CA PHE A 368 28.90 -11.93 25.35
C PHE A 368 29.14 -13.30 24.70
N SER A 369 28.62 -14.39 25.31
CA SER A 369 28.85 -15.76 24.85
C SER A 369 27.71 -16.33 23.99
N LEU A 370 26.70 -15.52 23.67
CA LEU A 370 25.59 -15.91 22.77
C LEU A 370 26.13 -16.00 21.34
N THR A 371 26.02 -17.17 20.69
CA THR A 371 26.54 -17.41 19.34
C THR A 371 25.45 -17.48 18.28
N GLY A 372 24.22 -17.77 18.66
CA GLY A 372 23.06 -17.83 17.79
C GLY A 372 21.76 -17.56 18.54
N ILE A 373 20.78 -17.06 17.83
CA ILE A 373 19.43 -16.80 18.34
C ILE A 373 18.40 -17.23 17.30
N VAL A 374 17.37 -17.95 17.77
CA VAL A 374 16.18 -18.28 16.96
C VAL A 374 15.02 -17.42 17.44
N ILE A 375 14.52 -16.57 16.58
CA ILE A 375 13.40 -15.66 16.84
C ILE A 375 12.14 -16.27 16.21
N PRO A 376 11.05 -16.56 16.98
CA PRO A 376 9.85 -17.15 16.43
C PRO A 376 9.04 -16.17 15.55
N ASP A 377 8.29 -16.70 14.58
CA ASP A 377 7.53 -15.92 13.58
C ASP A 377 6.51 -14.94 14.19
N GLY A 378 6.12 -15.15 15.43
CA GLY A 378 5.19 -14.27 16.14
C GLY A 378 5.75 -12.95 16.62
N VAL A 379 7.06 -12.73 16.59
CA VAL A 379 7.70 -11.51 17.10
C VAL A 379 7.42 -10.35 16.17
N THR A 380 6.96 -9.23 16.73
CA THR A 380 6.64 -7.99 16.02
C THR A 380 7.57 -6.83 16.36
N PHE A 381 8.16 -6.83 17.57
CA PHE A 381 9.04 -5.76 18.04
C PHE A 381 10.35 -6.31 18.59
N ILE A 382 11.47 -5.69 18.19
CA ILE A 382 12.80 -5.88 18.78
C ILE A 382 13.19 -4.54 19.39
N GLY A 383 13.40 -4.50 20.71
CA GLY A 383 13.64 -3.31 21.51
C GLY A 383 15.00 -2.65 21.29
N GLU A 384 15.17 -1.51 21.96
CA GLU A 384 16.39 -0.74 21.96
C GLU A 384 17.50 -1.53 22.71
N PHE A 385 18.74 -1.53 22.18
CA PHE A 385 19.86 -2.31 22.70
C PHE A 385 19.59 -3.82 22.88
N ALA A 386 18.55 -4.38 22.27
CA ALA A 386 18.08 -5.74 22.54
C ALA A 386 19.19 -6.81 22.46
N PHE A 387 20.12 -6.69 21.53
CA PHE A 387 21.29 -7.58 21.36
C PHE A 387 22.61 -6.80 21.41
N ASN A 388 22.61 -5.61 22.03
CA ASN A 388 23.83 -4.81 22.13
C ASN A 388 24.95 -5.58 22.82
N ALA A 389 26.18 -5.48 22.29
CA ALA A 389 27.39 -6.13 22.78
C ALA A 389 27.33 -7.67 22.85
N CYS A 390 26.49 -8.32 22.03
CA CYS A 390 26.53 -9.76 21.79
C CYS A 390 27.72 -10.10 20.85
N PHE A 391 28.95 -10.00 21.32
CA PHE A 391 30.14 -10.04 20.47
C PHE A 391 30.35 -11.30 19.67
N PHE A 392 29.77 -12.43 20.08
CA PHE A 392 29.89 -13.71 19.37
C PHE A 392 28.66 -14.07 18.55
N LEU A 393 27.61 -13.23 18.54
CA LEU A 393 26.42 -13.43 17.69
C LEU A 393 26.78 -13.14 16.23
N ARG A 394 26.81 -14.19 15.40
CA ARG A 394 27.27 -14.13 14.01
C ARG A 394 26.13 -14.11 12.99
N SER A 395 25.00 -14.69 13.34
CA SER A 395 23.83 -14.74 12.47
C SER A 395 22.54 -14.58 13.26
N VAL A 396 21.58 -13.92 12.65
CA VAL A 396 20.21 -13.81 13.15
C VAL A 396 19.26 -13.85 11.95
N VAL A 397 18.18 -14.60 12.07
CA VAL A 397 17.08 -14.56 11.12
C VAL A 397 15.98 -13.74 11.76
N ILE A 398 15.60 -12.66 11.10
CA ILE A 398 14.50 -11.79 11.52
C ILE A 398 13.25 -12.27 10.81
N PRO A 399 12.20 -12.73 11.55
CA PRO A 399 10.99 -13.25 10.95
C PRO A 399 10.17 -12.18 10.20
N ASP A 400 9.36 -12.60 9.23
CA ASP A 400 8.50 -11.73 8.43
C ASP A 400 7.42 -10.96 9.23
N GLY A 401 7.18 -11.32 10.49
CA GLY A 401 6.28 -10.60 11.39
C GLY A 401 6.87 -9.36 12.06
N VAL A 402 8.20 -9.17 12.03
CA VAL A 402 8.85 -8.05 12.72
C VAL A 402 8.58 -6.74 11.97
N THR A 403 8.02 -5.76 12.68
CA THR A 403 7.70 -4.43 12.15
C THR A 403 8.64 -3.33 12.65
N PHE A 404 9.29 -3.55 13.80
CA PHE A 404 10.13 -2.57 14.47
C PHE A 404 11.43 -3.19 15.00
N ILE A 405 12.56 -2.48 14.78
CA ILE A 405 13.87 -2.78 15.37
C ILE A 405 14.41 -1.49 16.02
N GLY A 406 14.69 -1.53 17.33
CA GLY A 406 15.10 -0.39 18.14
C GLY A 406 16.50 0.14 17.84
N ASN A 407 16.82 1.32 18.41
CA ASN A 407 18.16 1.89 18.33
C ASN A 407 19.20 0.94 18.89
N TYR A 408 20.37 0.89 18.27
CA TYR A 408 21.51 0.08 18.74
C TYR A 408 21.18 -1.41 18.93
N ALA A 409 20.07 -1.91 18.40
CA ALA A 409 19.59 -3.27 18.68
C ALA A 409 20.62 -4.37 18.46
N PHE A 410 21.51 -4.22 17.47
CA PHE A 410 22.58 -5.18 17.15
C PHE A 410 23.97 -4.55 17.22
N MET A 411 24.11 -3.43 17.93
CA MET A 411 25.42 -2.77 18.06
C MET A 411 26.41 -3.69 18.76
N GLY A 412 27.64 -3.78 18.25
CA GLY A 412 28.69 -4.63 18.81
C GLY A 412 28.55 -6.13 18.50
N CYS A 413 27.55 -6.57 17.78
CA CYS A 413 27.46 -7.95 17.28
C CYS A 413 28.49 -8.22 16.16
N SER A 414 28.94 -9.47 16.03
CA SER A 414 29.79 -9.94 14.93
C SER A 414 28.97 -10.54 13.78
N LEU A 415 27.82 -9.92 13.46
CA LEU A 415 26.93 -10.39 12.41
C LEU A 415 27.63 -10.36 11.06
N GLU A 416 27.66 -11.51 10.39
CA GLU A 416 28.23 -11.69 9.04
C GLU A 416 27.14 -11.46 7.98
N GLU A 417 25.90 -11.81 8.31
CA GLU A 417 24.76 -11.71 7.40
C GLU A 417 23.45 -11.54 8.19
N VAL A 418 22.62 -10.57 7.79
CA VAL A 418 21.28 -10.38 8.35
C VAL A 418 20.33 -10.04 7.21
N ALA A 419 19.31 -10.88 6.99
CA ALA A 419 18.21 -10.57 6.11
C ALA A 419 17.14 -9.80 6.90
N ILE A 420 16.76 -8.62 6.41
CA ILE A 420 15.67 -7.83 6.97
C ILE A 420 14.44 -8.05 6.10
N PRO A 421 13.35 -8.60 6.66
CA PRO A 421 12.13 -8.82 5.92
C PRO A 421 11.43 -7.49 5.56
N ASP A 422 10.61 -7.54 4.51
CA ASP A 422 9.83 -6.39 4.04
C ASP A 422 8.82 -5.85 5.07
N SER A 423 8.42 -6.67 6.03
CA SER A 423 7.56 -6.30 7.15
C SER A 423 8.18 -5.24 8.08
N VAL A 424 9.52 -5.13 8.14
CA VAL A 424 10.18 -4.15 9.00
C VAL A 424 9.96 -2.75 8.43
N THR A 425 9.12 -1.97 9.11
CA THR A 425 8.76 -0.60 8.74
C THR A 425 9.59 0.46 9.46
N ARG A 426 10.23 0.10 10.61
CA ARG A 426 11.00 1.02 11.45
C ARG A 426 12.29 0.37 11.94
N ILE A 427 13.41 1.06 11.74
CA ILE A 427 14.72 0.67 12.25
C ILE A 427 15.34 1.88 12.94
N GLY A 428 15.78 1.69 14.18
CA GLY A 428 16.43 2.72 14.96
C GLY A 428 17.86 3.02 14.50
N GLU A 429 18.44 4.08 15.07
CA GLU A 429 19.80 4.51 14.77
C GLU A 429 20.86 3.47 15.19
N HIS A 430 22.02 3.48 14.52
CA HIS A 430 23.19 2.65 14.83
C HIS A 430 22.91 1.14 15.00
N THR A 431 21.88 0.63 14.36
CA THR A 431 21.55 -0.81 14.39
C THR A 431 22.56 -1.68 13.66
N LYS A 432 23.58 -1.07 13.03
CA LYS A 432 24.67 -1.72 12.25
C LYS A 432 24.19 -2.64 11.13
N ILE A 433 23.01 -2.36 10.60
CA ILE A 433 22.38 -3.11 9.51
C ILE A 433 22.27 -2.17 8.31
N SER A 434 22.99 -2.44 7.23
CA SER A 434 22.76 -1.76 5.95
C SER A 434 21.69 -2.48 5.15
N LEU A 435 20.68 -1.74 4.70
CA LEU A 435 19.61 -2.28 3.85
C LEU A 435 20.14 -2.47 2.42
N LEU A 436 20.06 -3.68 1.90
CA LEU A 436 20.14 -3.92 0.46
C LEU A 436 18.74 -4.31 -0.03
N ALA A 437 18.27 -3.63 -1.04
CA ALA A 437 17.02 -3.97 -1.72
C ALA A 437 17.12 -5.37 -2.34
N ASP A 438 16.07 -6.15 -2.17
CA ASP A 438 15.81 -7.45 -2.81
C ASP A 438 16.90 -8.54 -2.62
N ASN A 439 16.69 -9.45 -1.67
CA ASN A 439 17.40 -10.74 -1.56
C ASN A 439 18.93 -10.69 -1.72
N GLN A 440 19.59 -9.58 -1.39
CA GLN A 440 21.03 -9.53 -1.35
C GLN A 440 21.55 -9.56 0.10
N ARG A 441 22.50 -10.44 0.31
CA ARG A 441 23.22 -10.66 1.56
C ARG A 441 24.09 -9.46 1.92
N PHE A 442 24.09 -9.08 3.18
CA PHE A 442 24.93 -7.98 3.66
C PHE A 442 26.38 -8.38 3.74
N THR A 443 27.26 -7.62 3.14
CA THR A 443 28.70 -7.68 3.41
C THR A 443 29.10 -6.56 4.37
N LYS A 444 30.07 -6.85 5.25
CA LYS A 444 30.64 -5.88 6.18
C LYS A 444 30.94 -4.56 5.50
N SER A 445 30.48 -3.46 6.10
CA SER A 445 31.07 -2.15 5.87
C SER A 445 32.51 -2.18 6.41
N PRO A 446 33.55 -1.80 5.66
CA PRO A 446 34.87 -1.56 6.24
C PRO A 446 34.78 -0.33 7.15
N ASP A 447 35.54 -0.36 8.24
CA ASP A 447 35.68 0.69 9.28
C ASP A 447 35.89 2.10 8.72
#